data_15a55a544c889508b7e90eb59e837414
#
_entry.id   15a55a544c889508b7e90eb59e837414
#
_cell.length_a   1.000
_cell.length_b   1.000
_cell.length_c   1.000
_cell.angle_alpha   90.00
_cell.angle_beta   90.00
_cell.angle_gamma   90.00
#
_symmetry.space_group_name_H-M   'P 1'
#
loop_
_entity.id
_entity.type
_entity.pdbx_description
1 polymer ?
#
loop_
_entity_poly.entity_id
_entity_poly.type
_entity_poly.pdbx_seq_one_letter_code
_entity_poly.pdbx_strand_id
1 'polypeptide(L)'
;NYKSLYTIAARCGVFAKTDIQPLINEGATKEDLSASIFQAVVNQTISGLACGKPIRGHVAFLGGPLHFLSELKTAFIRTLKLDEEHIIDTANSHLFAAIGSALNAKEAVSFLMSEMVDKLSSDIKMEFEVARMDPLFSDEKEYDNFRTRHDSHHVKSAKLADYHGKCFLGIDAGSTTTKIAVVAEDGTLLYSFYSSNNGSPLKTAISSIQEIYQTLPSDAAIVHSCSTGYGEALFKAAFMLDEGEVETVAHYYAAAFFNPDVDCIIDIGGQDMKCIKIKNQTVDSVQLNEACSSGCGSFIETFAKSLNYSVQDFATAALFAKHPIDLGTRCTVFMNSKVKQAQKEGAEVSD
;
A
#
# COMPACT_ATOMS: atom_id res chain seq x y z
N ASN A 1 16.00 16.77 13.53
CA ASN A 1 16.91 15.92 14.35
C ASN A 1 17.48 14.71 13.57
N TYR A 2 17.40 14.73 12.22
CA TYR A 2 18.06 13.71 11.40
C TYR A 2 19.59 13.85 11.47
N LYS A 3 20.30 12.73 11.26
CA LYS A 3 21.76 12.66 11.26
C LYS A 3 22.31 12.40 9.86
N SER A 4 21.60 11.64 9.06
CA SER A 4 22.03 11.19 7.73
C SER A 4 20.94 11.42 6.69
N LEU A 5 21.35 11.73 5.46
CA LEU A 5 20.47 11.78 4.30
C LEU A 5 20.82 10.63 3.35
N TYR A 6 19.86 9.79 3.06
CA TYR A 6 19.99 8.71 2.09
C TYR A 6 19.55 9.16 0.71
N THR A 7 20.19 8.63 -0.31
CA THR A 7 19.76 8.84 -1.69
C THR A 7 18.53 8.01 -1.98
N ILE A 8 17.40 8.66 -2.18
CA ILE A 8 16.15 8.05 -2.59
C ILE A 8 15.85 8.49 -4.02
N ALA A 9 15.45 7.57 -4.88
CA ALA A 9 15.15 7.87 -6.27
C ALA A 9 14.04 8.92 -6.39
N ALA A 10 14.38 10.05 -6.96
CA ALA A 10 13.47 11.15 -7.21
C ALA A 10 12.65 10.89 -8.50
N ARG A 11 11.86 9.82 -8.49
CA ARG A 11 10.96 9.45 -9.59
C ARG A 11 9.51 9.53 -9.12
N CYS A 12 8.73 8.46 -9.21
CA CYS A 12 7.40 8.45 -8.61
C CYS A 12 7.45 7.90 -7.17
N GLY A 13 6.40 8.17 -6.36
CA GLY A 13 6.34 7.72 -4.97
C GLY A 13 6.40 6.19 -4.79
N VAL A 14 6.14 5.43 -5.85
CA VAL A 14 6.24 3.97 -5.85
C VAL A 14 7.70 3.53 -5.82
N PHE A 15 8.55 4.08 -6.68
CA PHE A 15 9.99 3.81 -6.66
C PHE A 15 10.65 4.28 -5.37
N ALA A 16 10.21 5.40 -4.81
CA ALA A 16 10.71 5.86 -3.52
C ALA A 16 10.44 4.86 -2.39
N LYS A 17 9.29 4.17 -2.40
CA LYS A 17 8.99 3.10 -1.43
C LYS A 17 9.95 1.91 -1.55
N THR A 18 10.28 1.52 -2.77
CA THR A 18 11.23 0.42 -3.04
C THR A 18 12.63 0.74 -2.49
N ASP A 19 13.07 2.00 -2.62
CA ASP A 19 14.37 2.43 -2.09
C ASP A 19 14.38 2.54 -0.55
N ILE A 20 13.23 2.86 0.06
CA ILE A 20 13.12 3.04 1.51
C ILE A 20 13.15 1.69 2.25
N GLN A 21 12.60 0.64 1.67
CA GLN A 21 12.47 -0.64 2.36
C GLN A 21 13.81 -1.27 2.77
N PRO A 22 14.84 -1.33 1.92
CA PRO A 22 16.18 -1.77 2.33
C PRO A 22 16.75 -0.93 3.46
N LEU A 23 16.58 0.40 3.41
CA LEU A 23 17.07 1.31 4.44
C LEU A 23 16.44 1.05 5.81
N ILE A 24 15.14 0.73 5.83
CA ILE A 24 14.45 0.32 7.06
C ILE A 24 15.06 -0.97 7.62
N ASN A 25 15.32 -1.94 6.76
CA ASN A 25 15.91 -3.21 7.15
C ASN A 25 17.36 -3.05 7.66
N GLU A 26 18.10 -2.06 7.15
CA GLU A 26 19.44 -1.69 7.61
C GLU A 26 19.44 -0.83 8.87
N GLY A 27 18.26 -0.50 9.42
CA GLY A 27 18.13 0.23 10.67
C GLY A 27 18.13 1.75 10.56
N ALA A 28 17.85 2.31 9.37
CA ALA A 28 17.69 3.75 9.19
C ALA A 28 16.57 4.31 10.11
N THR A 29 16.82 5.45 10.73
CA THR A 29 15.85 6.08 11.64
C THR A 29 14.71 6.72 10.87
N LYS A 30 13.54 6.87 11.52
CA LYS A 30 12.39 7.55 10.90
C LYS A 30 12.71 9.00 10.56
N GLU A 31 13.51 9.66 11.36
CA GLU A 31 13.97 11.03 11.17
C GLU A 31 14.84 11.16 9.91
N ASP A 32 15.79 10.25 9.75
CA ASP A 32 16.69 10.21 8.58
C ASP A 32 15.90 9.90 7.30
N LEU A 33 14.99 8.94 7.36
CA LEU A 33 14.13 8.58 6.22
C LEU A 33 13.20 9.74 5.83
N SER A 34 12.57 10.41 6.80
CA SER A 34 11.69 11.55 6.53
C SER A 34 12.44 12.70 5.87
N ALA A 35 13.64 13.03 6.37
CA ALA A 35 14.48 14.07 5.78
C ALA A 35 14.95 13.69 4.37
N SER A 36 15.25 12.41 4.14
CA SER A 36 15.67 11.89 2.83
C SER A 36 14.53 11.93 1.81
N ILE A 37 13.29 11.61 2.24
CA ILE A 37 12.09 11.74 1.41
C ILE A 37 11.86 13.20 1.02
N PHE A 38 11.95 14.14 1.98
CA PHE A 38 11.82 15.57 1.66
C PHE A 38 12.89 16.04 0.67
N GLN A 39 14.13 15.58 0.83
CA GLN A 39 15.19 15.91 -0.13
C GLN A 39 14.93 15.33 -1.53
N ALA A 40 14.39 14.10 -1.61
CA ALA A 40 13.99 13.50 -2.90
C ALA A 40 12.87 14.31 -3.57
N VAL A 41 11.85 14.74 -2.81
CA VAL A 41 10.77 15.62 -3.30
C VAL A 41 11.35 16.94 -3.83
N VAL A 42 12.27 17.58 -3.10
CA VAL A 42 12.92 18.81 -3.51
C VAL A 42 13.67 18.61 -4.84
N ASN A 43 14.48 17.57 -4.92
CA ASN A 43 15.27 17.25 -6.12
C ASN A 43 14.35 17.00 -7.33
N GLN A 44 13.28 16.24 -7.15
CA GLN A 44 12.29 15.95 -8.20
C GLN A 44 11.58 17.22 -8.66
N THR A 45 11.17 18.07 -7.71
CA THR A 45 10.46 19.32 -8.02
C THR A 45 11.37 20.28 -8.78
N ILE A 46 12.59 20.48 -8.31
CA ILE A 46 13.56 21.36 -8.98
C ILE A 46 13.89 20.84 -10.38
N SER A 47 14.14 19.53 -10.52
CA SER A 47 14.45 18.92 -11.83
C SER A 47 13.26 19.06 -12.81
N GLY A 48 12.04 18.87 -12.33
CA GLY A 48 10.83 18.93 -13.15
C GLY A 48 10.44 20.38 -13.54
N LEU A 49 10.61 21.35 -12.64
CA LEU A 49 10.18 22.72 -12.87
C LEU A 49 11.26 23.61 -13.49
N ALA A 50 12.50 23.42 -13.06
CA ALA A 50 13.59 24.28 -13.52
C ALA A 50 13.97 24.05 -14.99
N CYS A 51 13.76 22.84 -15.52
CA CYS A 51 14.13 22.48 -16.90
C CYS A 51 15.54 22.96 -17.29
N GLY A 52 16.50 22.80 -16.38
CA GLY A 52 17.88 23.26 -16.55
C GLY A 52 18.11 24.76 -16.31
N LYS A 53 17.08 25.53 -16.00
CA LYS A 53 17.21 26.97 -15.68
C LYS A 53 17.35 27.16 -14.16
N PRO A 54 18.17 28.10 -13.68
CA PRO A 54 18.30 28.38 -12.27
C PRO A 54 17.02 29.07 -11.72
N ILE A 55 16.55 28.60 -10.56
CA ILE A 55 15.53 29.30 -9.77
C ILE A 55 16.27 30.36 -8.93
N ARG A 56 16.02 31.63 -9.19
CA ARG A 56 16.71 32.77 -8.61
C ARG A 56 15.77 33.92 -8.29
N GLY A 57 16.25 34.90 -7.51
CA GLY A 57 15.50 36.08 -7.09
C GLY A 57 14.63 35.80 -5.88
N HIS A 58 13.62 36.62 -5.67
CA HIS A 58 12.71 36.48 -4.54
C HIS A 58 11.75 35.32 -4.77
N VAL A 59 11.82 34.31 -3.95
CA VAL A 59 11.08 33.04 -4.09
C VAL A 59 10.00 32.95 -3.02
N ALA A 60 8.74 32.84 -3.44
CA ALA A 60 7.61 32.60 -2.55
C ALA A 60 7.28 31.11 -2.47
N PHE A 61 7.13 30.62 -1.27
CA PHE A 61 6.77 29.23 -1.00
C PHE A 61 5.26 29.13 -0.70
N LEU A 62 4.47 28.61 -1.65
CA LEU A 62 3.01 28.58 -1.61
C LEU A 62 2.47 27.16 -1.61
N GLY A 63 1.23 27.00 -1.14
CA GLY A 63 0.53 25.73 -1.13
C GLY A 63 0.67 24.97 0.18
N GLY A 64 -0.25 24.01 0.40
CA GLY A 64 -0.36 23.26 1.66
C GLY A 64 0.95 22.60 2.10
N PRO A 65 1.62 21.78 1.26
CA PRO A 65 2.85 21.11 1.68
C PRO A 65 3.95 22.07 2.16
N LEU A 66 4.16 23.19 1.47
CA LEU A 66 5.19 24.15 1.83
C LEU A 66 4.79 25.08 3.00
N HIS A 67 3.48 25.17 3.28
CA HIS A 67 2.96 25.88 4.43
C HIS A 67 3.05 25.05 5.71
N PHE A 68 2.62 23.77 5.65
CA PHE A 68 2.50 22.92 6.84
C PHE A 68 3.77 22.11 7.15
N LEU A 69 4.66 21.86 6.18
CA LEU A 69 5.87 21.08 6.36
C LEU A 69 7.11 21.99 6.32
N SER A 70 7.46 22.53 7.49
CA SER A 70 8.60 23.47 7.65
C SER A 70 9.92 22.86 7.16
N GLU A 71 10.15 21.57 7.43
CA GLU A 71 11.34 20.86 7.04
C GLU A 71 11.45 20.70 5.51
N LEU A 72 10.31 20.51 4.82
CA LEU A 72 10.28 20.50 3.35
C LEU A 72 10.67 21.86 2.79
N LYS A 73 10.10 22.96 3.33
CA LYS A 73 10.49 24.32 2.95
C LYS A 73 11.97 24.58 3.20
N THR A 74 12.48 24.19 4.37
CA THR A 74 13.91 24.32 4.73
C THR A 74 14.81 23.55 3.75
N ALA A 75 14.38 22.35 3.32
CA ALA A 75 15.13 21.57 2.33
C ALA A 75 15.19 22.28 0.96
N PHE A 76 14.11 22.94 0.53
CA PHE A 76 14.13 23.80 -0.69
C PHE A 76 15.08 24.97 -0.54
N ILE A 77 15.00 25.74 0.56
CA ILE A 77 15.85 26.90 0.83
C ILE A 77 17.33 26.50 0.77
N ARG A 78 17.68 25.41 1.45
CA ARG A 78 19.05 24.87 1.45
C ARG A 78 19.51 24.45 0.06
N THR A 79 18.69 23.73 -0.69
CA THR A 79 19.04 23.19 -2.01
C THR A 79 19.19 24.30 -3.05
N LEU A 80 18.32 25.31 -3.00
CA LEU A 80 18.37 26.48 -3.88
C LEU A 80 19.40 27.52 -3.41
N LYS A 81 19.98 27.35 -2.21
CA LYS A 81 20.94 28.29 -1.60
C LYS A 81 20.39 29.70 -1.50
N LEU A 82 19.13 29.83 -1.07
CA LEU A 82 18.47 31.10 -0.86
C LEU A 82 18.88 31.67 0.50
N ASP A 83 19.21 32.95 0.52
CA ASP A 83 19.38 33.74 1.74
C ASP A 83 18.04 34.33 2.21
N GLU A 84 18.00 34.91 3.41
CA GLU A 84 16.79 35.44 4.02
C GLU A 84 16.16 36.57 3.20
N GLU A 85 16.92 37.38 2.50
CA GLU A 85 16.43 38.49 1.67
C GLU A 85 15.66 38.02 0.46
N HIS A 86 16.00 36.81 -0.06
CA HIS A 86 15.35 36.22 -1.22
C HIS A 86 14.20 35.29 -0.89
N ILE A 87 13.85 35.14 0.39
CA ILE A 87 12.71 34.30 0.81
C ILE A 87 11.50 35.16 1.07
N ILE A 88 10.41 34.93 0.32
CA ILE A 88 9.09 35.49 0.63
C ILE A 88 8.32 34.47 1.43
N ASP A 89 8.29 34.70 2.76
CA ASP A 89 7.48 33.87 3.68
C ASP A 89 6.24 34.65 4.11
N THR A 90 5.07 34.09 3.86
CA THR A 90 3.80 34.76 4.10
C THR A 90 2.87 33.88 4.93
N ALA A 91 2.22 34.48 5.90
CA ALA A 91 1.09 33.85 6.59
C ALA A 91 0.02 33.48 5.53
N ASN A 92 -0.68 32.38 5.76
CA ASN A 92 -1.76 31.91 4.85
C ASN A 92 -1.31 31.55 3.42
N SER A 93 -0.06 31.21 3.21
CA SER A 93 0.48 30.84 1.90
C SER A 93 -0.29 29.68 1.21
N HIS A 94 -0.96 28.83 1.98
CA HIS A 94 -1.83 27.75 1.50
C HIS A 94 -3.16 28.25 0.89
N LEU A 95 -3.58 29.49 1.18
CA LEU A 95 -4.82 30.10 0.68
C LEU A 95 -4.59 31.00 -0.54
N PHE A 96 -3.36 31.20 -1.00
CA PHE A 96 -3.02 32.18 -2.03
C PHE A 96 -3.77 31.97 -3.35
N ALA A 97 -4.02 30.72 -3.75
CA ALA A 97 -4.83 30.45 -4.93
C ALA A 97 -6.27 30.99 -4.79
N ALA A 98 -6.90 30.78 -3.64
CA ALA A 98 -8.24 31.31 -3.35
C ALA A 98 -8.25 32.84 -3.22
N ILE A 99 -7.24 33.41 -2.53
CA ILE A 99 -7.09 34.86 -2.41
C ILE A 99 -6.90 35.50 -3.80
N GLY A 100 -6.02 34.93 -4.62
CA GLY A 100 -5.79 35.41 -5.98
C GLY A 100 -7.04 35.33 -6.87
N SER A 101 -7.81 34.26 -6.74
CA SER A 101 -9.11 34.13 -7.42
C SER A 101 -10.08 35.21 -6.98
N ALA A 102 -10.20 35.48 -5.69
CA ALA A 102 -11.07 36.54 -5.18
C ALA A 102 -10.63 37.93 -5.62
N LEU A 103 -9.33 38.24 -5.62
CA LEU A 103 -8.78 39.50 -6.08
C LEU A 103 -8.92 39.72 -7.59
N ASN A 104 -8.99 38.65 -8.37
CA ASN A 104 -9.15 38.69 -9.83
C ASN A 104 -10.61 38.68 -10.27
N ALA A 105 -11.56 38.58 -9.37
CA ALA A 105 -13.00 38.67 -9.68
C ALA A 105 -13.35 40.10 -10.06
N LYS A 106 -13.38 40.39 -11.38
CA LYS A 106 -13.58 41.73 -11.93
C LYS A 106 -15.03 42.04 -12.26
N GLU A 107 -15.85 41.03 -12.47
CA GLU A 107 -17.27 41.15 -12.81
C GLU A 107 -18.12 40.55 -11.71
N ALA A 108 -19.03 41.37 -11.17
CA ALA A 108 -20.00 40.90 -10.19
C ALA A 108 -21.24 40.39 -10.92
N VAL A 109 -21.48 39.12 -10.88
CA VAL A 109 -22.76 38.51 -11.21
C VAL A 109 -23.56 38.43 -9.92
N SER A 110 -24.64 39.21 -9.84
CA SER A 110 -25.50 39.21 -8.65
C SER A 110 -26.56 38.12 -8.76
N PHE A 111 -26.61 37.25 -7.77
CA PHE A 111 -27.69 36.26 -7.61
C PHE A 111 -28.40 36.50 -6.29
N LEU A 112 -29.71 36.22 -6.26
CA LEU A 112 -30.45 36.16 -5.02
C LEU A 112 -29.99 34.90 -4.24
N MET A 113 -29.89 35.00 -2.91
CA MET A 113 -29.49 33.86 -2.05
C MET A 113 -30.45 32.67 -2.27
N SER A 114 -31.76 32.93 -2.45
CA SER A 114 -32.76 31.91 -2.77
C SER A 114 -32.44 31.15 -4.06
N GLU A 115 -32.09 31.87 -5.12
CA GLU A 115 -31.72 31.25 -6.42
C GLU A 115 -30.46 30.37 -6.28
N MET A 116 -29.50 30.78 -5.45
CA MET A 116 -28.31 30.01 -5.19
C MET A 116 -28.65 28.72 -4.42
N VAL A 117 -29.47 28.82 -3.37
CA VAL A 117 -29.94 27.68 -2.58
C VAL A 117 -30.73 26.71 -3.47
N ASP A 118 -31.62 27.21 -4.33
CA ASP A 118 -32.39 26.36 -5.24
C ASP A 118 -31.51 25.65 -6.25
N LYS A 119 -30.50 26.30 -6.80
CA LYS A 119 -29.49 25.66 -7.67
C LYS A 119 -28.68 24.60 -6.96
N LEU A 120 -28.24 24.88 -5.74
CA LEU A 120 -27.44 23.89 -4.93
C LEU A 120 -28.31 22.73 -4.46
N SER A 121 -29.62 22.91 -4.32
CA SER A 121 -30.57 21.87 -3.89
C SER A 121 -31.15 21.08 -5.08
N SER A 122 -30.95 21.55 -6.33
CA SER A 122 -31.40 20.83 -7.52
C SER A 122 -30.41 19.73 -7.90
N ASP A 123 -30.94 18.63 -8.45
CA ASP A 123 -30.11 17.58 -9.06
C ASP A 123 -29.28 18.18 -10.21
N ILE A 124 -28.00 18.38 -9.94
CA ILE A 124 -27.03 18.80 -10.94
C ILE A 124 -26.77 17.59 -11.85
N LYS A 125 -27.39 17.60 -13.03
CA LYS A 125 -27.06 16.60 -14.05
C LYS A 125 -25.66 16.86 -14.56
N MET A 126 -24.72 16.01 -14.16
CA MET A 126 -23.37 16.00 -14.69
C MET A 126 -23.27 15.02 -15.85
N GLU A 127 -22.75 15.46 -16.99
CA GLU A 127 -22.31 14.52 -18.02
C GLU A 127 -21.00 13.88 -17.61
N PHE A 128 -20.98 12.56 -17.57
CA PHE A 128 -19.80 11.82 -17.17
C PHE A 128 -18.92 11.53 -18.40
N GLU A 129 -17.67 11.95 -18.34
CA GLU A 129 -16.65 11.60 -19.34
C GLU A 129 -15.97 10.27 -19.06
N VAL A 130 -16.07 9.75 -17.82
CA VAL A 130 -15.47 8.48 -17.45
C VAL A 130 -16.36 7.30 -17.83
N ALA A 131 -15.75 6.26 -18.40
CA ALA A 131 -16.45 5.03 -18.72
C ALA A 131 -16.92 4.32 -17.45
N ARG A 132 -18.10 3.70 -17.53
CA ARG A 132 -18.68 2.90 -16.45
C ARG A 132 -18.59 1.42 -16.78
N MET A 133 -18.54 0.60 -15.73
CA MET A 133 -18.51 -0.86 -15.80
C MET A 133 -19.77 -1.43 -15.17
N ASP A 134 -20.01 -2.70 -15.41
CA ASP A 134 -21.06 -3.44 -14.72
C ASP A 134 -20.72 -3.61 -13.23
N PRO A 135 -21.72 -3.62 -12.33
CA PRO A 135 -21.53 -3.91 -10.93
C PRO A 135 -20.85 -5.28 -10.71
N LEU A 136 -20.05 -5.39 -9.64
CA LEU A 136 -19.40 -6.66 -9.28
C LEU A 136 -20.44 -7.74 -8.94
N PHE A 137 -21.50 -7.36 -8.24
CA PHE A 137 -22.66 -8.18 -7.94
C PHE A 137 -23.93 -7.37 -8.21
N SER A 138 -24.91 -7.99 -8.85
CA SER A 138 -26.19 -7.36 -9.17
C SER A 138 -27.08 -7.22 -7.93
N ASP A 139 -26.97 -8.16 -7.01
CA ASP A 139 -27.74 -8.22 -5.76
C ASP A 139 -27.03 -9.05 -4.66
N GLU A 140 -27.58 -9.01 -3.43
CA GLU A 140 -27.07 -9.77 -2.29
C GLU A 140 -27.10 -11.29 -2.52
N LYS A 141 -28.05 -11.80 -3.27
CA LYS A 141 -28.16 -13.24 -3.56
C LYS A 141 -27.00 -13.73 -4.42
N GLU A 142 -26.57 -12.95 -5.39
CA GLU A 142 -25.41 -13.27 -6.21
C GLU A 142 -24.13 -13.27 -5.36
N TYR A 143 -23.98 -12.30 -4.47
CA TYR A 143 -22.90 -12.25 -3.51
C TYR A 143 -22.90 -13.43 -2.53
N ASP A 144 -24.06 -13.79 -1.99
CA ASP A 144 -24.19 -14.95 -1.10
C ASP A 144 -23.86 -16.27 -1.80
N ASN A 145 -24.24 -16.43 -3.06
CA ASN A 145 -23.87 -17.60 -3.87
C ASN A 145 -22.35 -17.65 -4.09
N PHE A 146 -21.74 -16.49 -4.38
CA PHE A 146 -20.29 -16.37 -4.50
C PHE A 146 -19.61 -16.78 -3.19
N ARG A 147 -20.03 -16.21 -2.06
CA ARG A 147 -19.49 -16.57 -0.74
C ARG A 147 -19.63 -18.04 -0.42
N THR A 148 -20.84 -18.59 -0.56
CA THR A 148 -21.11 -19.99 -0.27
C THR A 148 -20.18 -20.93 -1.04
N ARG A 149 -19.95 -20.64 -2.34
CA ARG A 149 -19.02 -21.40 -3.17
C ARG A 149 -17.59 -21.31 -2.65
N HIS A 150 -17.11 -20.11 -2.27
CA HIS A 150 -15.73 -19.90 -1.81
C HIS A 150 -15.55 -20.43 -0.38
N ASP A 151 -16.50 -20.23 0.50
CA ASP A 151 -16.46 -20.70 1.89
C ASP A 151 -16.47 -22.23 2.00
N SER A 152 -16.86 -22.95 0.93
CA SER A 152 -16.73 -24.41 0.88
C SER A 152 -15.28 -24.89 0.69
N HIS A 153 -14.39 -24.02 0.24
CA HIS A 153 -12.96 -24.28 0.01
C HIS A 153 -12.12 -23.58 1.06
N HIS A 154 -11.91 -24.20 2.20
CA HIS A 154 -11.08 -23.66 3.28
C HIS A 154 -10.05 -24.68 3.76
N VAL A 155 -8.96 -24.18 4.32
CA VAL A 155 -7.94 -25.01 4.98
C VAL A 155 -8.54 -25.59 6.26
N LYS A 156 -8.40 -26.90 6.43
CA LYS A 156 -8.79 -27.56 7.67
C LYS A 156 -8.04 -26.94 8.84
N SER A 157 -8.74 -26.62 9.92
CA SER A 157 -8.12 -25.97 11.09
C SER A 157 -8.49 -26.65 12.39
N ALA A 158 -7.57 -26.58 13.35
CA ALA A 158 -7.76 -27.06 14.73
C ALA A 158 -7.03 -26.10 15.70
N LYS A 159 -7.28 -26.23 16.99
CA LYS A 159 -6.59 -25.40 17.98
C LYS A 159 -5.24 -26.03 18.32
N LEU A 160 -4.18 -25.23 18.36
CA LEU A 160 -2.84 -25.66 18.76
C LEU A 160 -2.81 -26.28 20.17
N ALA A 161 -3.59 -25.70 21.10
CA ALA A 161 -3.68 -26.20 22.48
C ALA A 161 -4.24 -27.62 22.62
N ASP A 162 -5.00 -28.09 21.63
CA ASP A 162 -5.64 -29.40 21.64
C ASP A 162 -4.91 -30.40 20.72
N TYR A 163 -3.77 -30.01 20.15
CA TYR A 163 -3.03 -30.85 19.21
C TYR A 163 -1.96 -31.69 19.90
N HIS A 164 -1.82 -32.94 19.48
CA HIS A 164 -0.83 -33.89 19.99
C HIS A 164 -0.04 -34.48 18.83
N GLY A 165 1.28 -34.40 18.89
CA GLY A 165 2.15 -34.96 17.87
C GLY A 165 3.08 -33.96 17.20
N LYS A 166 3.53 -34.28 15.99
CA LYS A 166 4.49 -33.46 15.23
C LYS A 166 3.77 -32.36 14.46
N CYS A 167 4.34 -31.15 14.51
CA CYS A 167 3.90 -30.02 13.71
C CYS A 167 5.09 -29.28 13.11
N PHE A 168 4.80 -28.36 12.20
CA PHE A 168 5.77 -27.60 11.42
C PHE A 168 5.49 -26.11 11.56
N LEU A 169 6.54 -25.31 11.72
CA LEU A 169 6.46 -23.85 11.82
C LEU A 169 6.90 -23.21 10.49
N GLY A 170 6.04 -22.40 9.90
CA GLY A 170 6.35 -21.57 8.74
C GLY A 170 6.27 -20.09 9.08
N ILE A 171 7.23 -19.30 8.60
CA ILE A 171 7.25 -17.83 8.76
C ILE A 171 7.46 -17.17 7.41
N ASP A 172 6.49 -16.40 6.96
CA ASP A 172 6.67 -15.48 5.83
C ASP A 172 6.98 -14.08 6.35
N ALA A 173 8.24 -13.70 6.20
CA ALA A 173 8.77 -12.40 6.58
C ALA A 173 8.69 -11.42 5.39
N GLY A 174 7.49 -10.99 5.04
CA GLY A 174 7.27 -10.07 3.93
C GLY A 174 7.78 -8.65 4.21
N SER A 175 7.85 -7.83 3.17
CA SER A 175 8.30 -6.43 3.26
C SER A 175 7.41 -5.54 4.14
N THR A 176 6.10 -5.77 4.12
CA THR A 176 5.10 -4.96 4.83
C THR A 176 4.41 -5.69 5.96
N THR A 177 4.32 -7.01 5.88
CA THR A 177 3.58 -7.86 6.82
C THR A 177 4.38 -9.10 7.18
N THR A 178 4.19 -9.61 8.40
CA THR A 178 4.69 -10.91 8.84
C THR A 178 3.52 -11.88 9.02
N LYS A 179 3.67 -13.09 8.48
CA LYS A 179 2.71 -14.19 8.67
C LYS A 179 3.43 -15.36 9.31
N ILE A 180 2.73 -16.04 10.24
CA ILE A 180 3.26 -17.23 10.92
C ILE A 180 2.15 -18.27 10.91
N ALA A 181 2.52 -19.49 10.58
CA ALA A 181 1.62 -20.62 10.60
C ALA A 181 2.27 -21.82 11.31
N VAL A 182 1.48 -22.55 12.11
CA VAL A 182 1.84 -23.89 12.57
C VAL A 182 0.86 -24.86 11.93
N VAL A 183 1.39 -25.89 11.28
CA VAL A 183 0.61 -26.89 10.56
C VAL A 183 0.93 -28.32 11.06
N ALA A 184 -0.08 -29.18 11.10
CA ALA A 184 0.08 -30.59 11.35
C ALA A 184 0.62 -31.32 10.10
N GLU A 185 1.00 -32.60 10.25
CA GLU A 185 1.50 -33.45 9.15
C GLU A 185 0.48 -33.60 7.99
N ASP A 186 -0.82 -33.54 8.28
CA ASP A 186 -1.89 -33.61 7.28
C ASP A 186 -2.28 -32.26 6.68
N GLY A 187 -1.53 -31.18 6.97
CA GLY A 187 -1.82 -29.83 6.51
C GLY A 187 -2.87 -29.10 7.31
N THR A 188 -3.39 -29.65 8.41
CA THR A 188 -4.34 -28.94 9.28
C THR A 188 -3.64 -27.73 9.90
N LEU A 189 -4.23 -26.55 9.76
CA LEU A 189 -3.74 -25.29 10.32
C LEU A 189 -4.04 -25.25 11.83
N LEU A 190 -3.00 -25.25 12.65
CA LEU A 190 -3.10 -25.26 14.12
C LEU A 190 -3.00 -23.87 14.73
N TYR A 191 -2.24 -22.99 14.09
CA TYR A 191 -2.06 -21.59 14.50
C TYR A 191 -1.83 -20.73 13.27
N SER A 192 -2.36 -19.52 13.30
CA SER A 192 -2.12 -18.53 12.26
C SER A 192 -1.96 -17.13 12.86
N PHE A 193 -1.02 -16.39 12.31
CA PHE A 193 -0.77 -15.00 12.66
C PHE A 193 -0.56 -14.18 11.39
N TYR A 194 -1.16 -13.00 11.33
CA TYR A 194 -0.97 -12.03 10.25
C TYR A 194 -0.97 -10.63 10.83
N SER A 195 0.11 -9.89 10.65
CA SER A 195 0.19 -8.51 11.13
C SER A 195 1.09 -7.64 10.27
N SER A 196 0.82 -6.33 10.28
CA SER A 196 1.73 -5.34 9.74
C SER A 196 3.03 -5.30 10.55
N ASN A 197 4.15 -5.14 9.85
CA ASN A 197 5.48 -5.04 10.46
C ASN A 197 5.69 -3.77 11.28
N ASN A 198 4.92 -2.72 11.03
CA ASN A 198 5.06 -1.41 11.68
C ASN A 198 6.52 -0.90 11.72
N GLY A 199 7.32 -1.27 10.70
CA GLY A 199 8.75 -0.96 10.61
C GLY A 199 9.67 -1.82 11.48
N SER A 200 9.18 -2.91 12.10
CA SER A 200 10.01 -3.83 12.90
C SER A 200 9.48 -5.27 12.82
N PRO A 201 9.80 -6.01 11.74
CA PRO A 201 9.27 -7.36 11.52
C PRO A 201 9.64 -8.34 12.64
N LEU A 202 10.86 -8.31 13.15
CA LEU A 202 11.27 -9.20 14.26
C LEU A 202 10.44 -8.97 15.52
N LYS A 203 10.21 -7.72 15.91
CA LYS A 203 9.39 -7.44 17.11
C LYS A 203 7.96 -7.92 16.94
N THR A 204 7.42 -7.80 15.72
CA THR A 204 6.08 -8.29 15.38
C THR A 204 5.99 -9.80 15.56
N ALA A 205 7.02 -10.56 15.17
CA ALA A 205 7.03 -12.01 15.26
C ALA A 205 7.26 -12.54 16.68
N ILE A 206 8.05 -11.86 17.52
CA ILE A 206 8.44 -12.36 18.85
C ILE A 206 7.23 -12.72 19.70
N SER A 207 6.21 -11.87 19.77
CA SER A 207 5.01 -12.11 20.58
C SER A 207 4.25 -13.35 20.11
N SER A 208 4.14 -13.54 18.80
CA SER A 208 3.48 -14.70 18.21
C SER A 208 4.26 -15.98 18.46
N ILE A 209 5.58 -15.96 18.33
CA ILE A 209 6.44 -17.11 18.65
C ILE A 209 6.33 -17.48 20.14
N GLN A 210 6.32 -16.49 21.02
CA GLN A 210 6.13 -16.72 22.46
C GLN A 210 4.76 -17.34 22.76
N GLU A 211 3.71 -16.88 22.11
CA GLU A 211 2.36 -17.44 22.23
C GLU A 211 2.30 -18.90 21.77
N ILE A 212 2.94 -19.23 20.64
CA ILE A 212 3.04 -20.60 20.14
C ILE A 212 3.67 -21.51 21.20
N TYR A 213 4.83 -21.13 21.75
CA TYR A 213 5.52 -21.93 22.76
C TYR A 213 4.75 -22.05 24.08
N GLN A 214 3.98 -21.04 24.46
CA GLN A 214 3.14 -21.09 25.66
C GLN A 214 1.88 -21.96 25.47
N THR A 215 1.40 -22.07 24.23
CA THR A 215 0.16 -22.78 23.90
C THR A 215 0.41 -24.23 23.51
N LEU A 216 1.61 -24.54 23.01
CA LEU A 216 1.99 -25.86 22.53
C LEU A 216 1.96 -26.88 23.67
N PRO A 217 1.15 -27.98 23.58
CA PRO A 217 1.12 -29.03 24.58
C PRO A 217 2.48 -29.74 24.76
N SER A 218 2.71 -30.31 25.93
CA SER A 218 3.99 -30.97 26.26
C SER A 218 4.28 -32.24 25.44
N ASP A 219 3.29 -32.82 24.81
CA ASP A 219 3.37 -34.01 23.95
C ASP A 219 3.23 -33.63 22.45
N ALA A 220 3.17 -32.34 22.13
CA ALA A 220 3.33 -31.83 20.78
C ALA A 220 4.73 -31.23 20.57
N ALA A 221 5.26 -31.33 19.34
CA ALA A 221 6.59 -30.83 19.03
C ALA A 221 6.62 -30.18 17.64
N ILE A 222 7.20 -29.00 17.56
CA ILE A 222 7.64 -28.42 16.29
C ILE A 222 8.91 -29.15 15.87
N VAL A 223 8.80 -29.99 14.85
CA VAL A 223 9.90 -30.88 14.41
C VAL A 223 10.70 -30.29 13.27
N HIS A 224 10.18 -29.26 12.61
CA HIS A 224 10.89 -28.51 11.57
C HIS A 224 10.31 -27.12 11.42
N SER A 225 11.17 -26.16 11.04
CA SER A 225 10.83 -24.75 10.94
C SER A 225 11.48 -24.12 9.70
N CYS A 226 10.73 -23.26 9.00
CA CYS A 226 11.21 -22.62 7.79
C CYS A 226 10.77 -21.16 7.73
N SER A 227 11.63 -20.29 7.20
CA SER A 227 11.30 -18.91 6.85
C SER A 227 11.35 -18.68 5.35
N THR A 228 10.56 -17.70 4.90
CA THR A 228 10.54 -17.24 3.51
C THR A 228 10.31 -15.73 3.44
N GLY A 229 10.32 -15.16 2.24
CA GLY A 229 10.09 -13.74 1.99
C GLY A 229 11.36 -12.89 2.12
N TYR A 230 11.22 -11.57 2.02
CA TYR A 230 12.35 -10.62 2.05
C TYR A 230 13.21 -10.68 3.32
N GLY A 231 12.60 -11.05 4.44
CA GLY A 231 13.28 -11.19 5.74
C GLY A 231 13.75 -12.61 6.05
N GLU A 232 13.74 -13.54 5.08
CA GLU A 232 14.04 -14.96 5.27
C GLU A 232 15.32 -15.18 6.07
N ALA A 233 16.45 -14.67 5.60
CA ALA A 233 17.75 -14.86 6.25
C ALA A 233 17.82 -14.25 7.66
N LEU A 234 17.19 -13.10 7.86
CA LEU A 234 17.11 -12.43 9.16
C LEU A 234 16.33 -13.27 10.17
N PHE A 235 15.17 -13.80 9.77
CA PHE A 235 14.33 -14.62 10.64
C PHE A 235 14.94 -15.97 10.93
N LYS A 236 15.54 -16.61 9.91
CA LYS A 236 16.29 -17.85 10.09
C LYS A 236 17.37 -17.70 11.15
N ALA A 237 18.17 -16.64 11.06
CA ALA A 237 19.24 -16.38 12.01
C ALA A 237 18.72 -16.00 13.40
N ALA A 238 17.71 -15.13 13.49
CA ALA A 238 17.19 -14.60 14.75
C ALA A 238 16.46 -15.66 15.59
N PHE A 239 15.70 -16.55 14.94
CA PHE A 239 14.92 -17.61 15.60
C PHE A 239 15.56 -18.99 15.50
N MET A 240 16.76 -19.10 14.92
CA MET A 240 17.48 -20.35 14.72
C MET A 240 16.62 -21.41 13.99
N LEU A 241 15.94 -20.97 12.91
CA LEU A 241 15.10 -21.86 12.13
C LEU A 241 15.95 -22.84 11.30
N ASP A 242 15.38 -24.02 11.02
CA ASP A 242 16.08 -25.08 10.32
C ASP A 242 16.41 -24.68 8.88
N GLU A 243 15.45 -24.08 8.16
CA GLU A 243 15.60 -23.74 6.76
C GLU A 243 15.14 -22.33 6.42
N GLY A 244 15.61 -21.83 5.29
CA GLY A 244 15.07 -20.70 4.55
C GLY A 244 14.73 -21.14 3.12
N GLU A 245 13.58 -20.75 2.63
CA GLU A 245 13.10 -21.16 1.31
C GLU A 245 12.73 -19.95 0.46
N VAL A 246 12.92 -20.07 -0.84
CA VAL A 246 12.50 -19.05 -1.80
C VAL A 246 10.97 -18.96 -1.82
N GLU A 247 10.43 -17.76 -1.75
CA GLU A 247 9.00 -17.50 -1.62
C GLU A 247 8.16 -18.16 -2.74
N THR A 248 8.64 -18.14 -3.99
CA THR A 248 7.95 -18.80 -5.12
C THR A 248 7.88 -20.32 -4.96
N VAL A 249 8.87 -20.92 -4.34
CA VAL A 249 8.91 -22.36 -4.05
C VAL A 249 7.95 -22.68 -2.91
N ALA A 250 7.93 -21.87 -1.85
CA ALA A 250 7.00 -22.01 -0.75
C ALA A 250 5.53 -21.90 -1.22
N HIS A 251 5.21 -20.93 -2.08
CA HIS A 251 3.89 -20.82 -2.71
C HIS A 251 3.50 -22.07 -3.50
N TYR A 252 4.44 -22.60 -4.30
CA TYR A 252 4.18 -23.79 -5.09
C TYR A 252 3.91 -25.01 -4.20
N TYR A 253 4.72 -25.26 -3.18
CA TYR A 253 4.52 -26.39 -2.29
C TYR A 253 3.17 -26.34 -1.59
N ALA A 254 2.77 -25.19 -1.08
CA ALA A 254 1.47 -25.01 -0.45
C ALA A 254 0.32 -25.24 -1.45
N ALA A 255 0.38 -24.63 -2.62
CA ALA A 255 -0.64 -24.78 -3.65
C ALA A 255 -0.78 -26.23 -4.12
N ALA A 256 0.33 -26.91 -4.41
CA ALA A 256 0.35 -28.30 -4.86
C ALA A 256 -0.11 -29.28 -3.77
N PHE A 257 0.13 -28.97 -2.49
CA PHE A 257 -0.37 -29.78 -1.37
C PHE A 257 -1.89 -29.80 -1.32
N PHE A 258 -2.54 -28.66 -1.51
CA PHE A 258 -4.01 -28.55 -1.49
C PHE A 258 -4.65 -28.90 -2.83
N ASN A 259 -3.99 -28.64 -3.94
CA ASN A 259 -4.44 -28.95 -5.29
C ASN A 259 -3.26 -29.40 -6.17
N PRO A 260 -2.99 -30.72 -6.27
CA PRO A 260 -1.90 -31.25 -7.07
C PRO A 260 -1.95 -30.92 -8.57
N ASP A 261 -3.13 -30.53 -9.07
CA ASP A 261 -3.37 -30.18 -10.48
C ASP A 261 -3.24 -28.66 -10.71
N VAL A 262 -2.62 -27.92 -9.80
CA VAL A 262 -2.40 -26.47 -9.98
C VAL A 262 -1.48 -26.21 -11.18
N ASP A 263 -1.94 -25.38 -12.13
CA ASP A 263 -1.22 -24.98 -13.34
C ASP A 263 -0.64 -23.57 -13.26
N CYS A 264 -1.27 -22.70 -12.46
CA CYS A 264 -0.89 -21.30 -12.33
C CYS A 264 -1.19 -20.76 -10.95
N ILE A 265 -0.22 -20.03 -10.38
CA ILE A 265 -0.39 -19.31 -9.12
C ILE A 265 -0.25 -17.82 -9.43
N ILE A 266 -1.23 -17.02 -9.01
CA ILE A 266 -1.16 -15.56 -9.01
C ILE A 266 -1.03 -15.13 -7.57
N ASP A 267 0.12 -14.55 -7.22
CA ASP A 267 0.38 -13.96 -5.93
C ASP A 267 0.43 -12.45 -6.05
N ILE A 268 -0.32 -11.74 -5.19
CA ILE A 268 -0.34 -10.29 -5.12
C ILE A 268 0.00 -9.90 -3.68
N GLY A 269 1.25 -9.52 -3.50
CA GLY A 269 1.80 -9.08 -2.22
C GLY A 269 1.48 -7.61 -1.90
N GLY A 270 2.16 -7.10 -0.87
CA GLY A 270 2.06 -5.69 -0.50
C GLY A 270 2.73 -4.74 -1.49
N GLN A 271 3.84 -5.15 -2.11
CA GLN A 271 4.65 -4.31 -2.99
C GLN A 271 5.04 -4.96 -4.32
N ASP A 272 4.87 -6.25 -4.46
CA ASP A 272 5.19 -7.03 -5.64
C ASP A 272 4.01 -7.91 -6.04
N MET A 273 4.09 -8.47 -7.23
CA MET A 273 3.15 -9.47 -7.72
C MET A 273 3.88 -10.50 -8.57
N LYS A 274 3.43 -11.73 -8.51
CA LYS A 274 4.03 -12.87 -9.19
C LYS A 274 2.96 -13.66 -9.92
N CYS A 275 3.32 -14.16 -11.10
CA CYS A 275 2.58 -15.17 -11.81
C CYS A 275 3.52 -16.37 -12.01
N ILE A 276 3.23 -17.48 -11.35
CA ILE A 276 4.04 -18.70 -11.35
C ILE A 276 3.29 -19.72 -12.20
N LYS A 277 3.88 -20.14 -13.30
CA LYS A 277 3.34 -21.21 -14.15
C LYS A 277 3.95 -22.54 -13.75
N ILE A 278 3.09 -23.55 -13.63
CA ILE A 278 3.47 -24.90 -13.26
C ILE A 278 3.25 -25.80 -14.49
N LYS A 279 4.20 -26.68 -14.74
CA LYS A 279 4.13 -27.70 -15.78
C LYS A 279 4.81 -28.97 -15.30
N ASN A 280 4.15 -30.10 -15.50
CA ASN A 280 4.65 -31.40 -15.05
C ASN A 280 5.05 -31.40 -13.55
N GLN A 281 4.20 -30.80 -12.70
CA GLN A 281 4.42 -30.67 -11.25
C GLN A 281 5.76 -29.97 -10.88
N THR A 282 6.17 -29.01 -11.69
CA THR A 282 7.38 -28.23 -11.49
C THR A 282 7.13 -26.79 -11.90
N VAL A 283 7.77 -25.84 -11.24
CA VAL A 283 7.74 -24.43 -11.65
C VAL A 283 8.44 -24.30 -13.00
N ASP A 284 7.65 -23.96 -14.03
CA ASP A 284 8.12 -23.78 -15.40
C ASP A 284 8.64 -22.36 -15.64
N SER A 285 7.90 -21.36 -15.19
CA SER A 285 8.30 -19.96 -15.31
C SER A 285 7.68 -19.08 -14.25
N VAL A 286 8.40 -18.01 -13.90
CA VAL A 286 7.95 -16.99 -12.97
C VAL A 286 8.01 -15.63 -13.66
N GLN A 287 6.87 -14.94 -13.70
CA GLN A 287 6.80 -13.53 -14.07
C GLN A 287 6.65 -12.71 -12.81
N LEU A 288 7.57 -11.80 -12.59
CA LEU A 288 7.66 -11.02 -11.37
C LEU A 288 7.62 -9.53 -11.70
N ASN A 289 6.84 -8.77 -10.96
CA ASN A 289 6.90 -7.32 -10.96
C ASN A 289 7.20 -6.81 -9.56
N GLU A 290 8.46 -6.52 -9.30
CA GLU A 290 8.96 -5.86 -8.07
C GLU A 290 9.25 -4.37 -8.29
N ALA A 291 9.33 -3.93 -9.54
CA ALA A 291 9.71 -2.56 -9.86
C ALA A 291 8.59 -1.54 -9.57
N CYS A 292 7.35 -1.99 -9.50
CA CYS A 292 6.22 -1.10 -9.33
C CYS A 292 5.09 -1.74 -8.53
N SER A 293 4.74 -1.17 -7.40
CA SER A 293 3.63 -1.64 -6.54
C SER A 293 2.24 -1.28 -7.09
N SER A 294 2.13 -0.77 -8.32
CA SER A 294 0.85 -0.58 -9.01
C SER A 294 0.13 -1.91 -9.17
N GLY A 295 -1.08 -2.01 -8.64
CA GLY A 295 -1.83 -3.25 -8.59
C GLY A 295 -1.55 -4.15 -7.38
N CYS A 296 -0.65 -3.75 -6.49
CA CYS A 296 -0.36 -4.46 -5.24
C CYS A 296 -1.15 -3.91 -4.04
N GLY A 297 -1.09 -4.59 -2.90
CA GLY A 297 -1.83 -4.22 -1.70
C GLY A 297 -1.55 -2.81 -1.19
N SER A 298 -0.30 -2.33 -1.27
CA SER A 298 0.07 -0.96 -0.86
C SER A 298 -0.57 0.14 -1.69
N PHE A 299 -0.93 -0.16 -2.94
CA PHE A 299 -1.70 0.72 -3.80
C PHE A 299 -3.13 0.89 -3.27
N ILE A 300 -3.81 -0.24 -3.01
CA ILE A 300 -5.17 -0.26 -2.45
C ILE A 300 -5.19 0.46 -1.09
N GLU A 301 -4.22 0.16 -0.21
CA GLU A 301 -4.09 0.82 1.08
C GLU A 301 -3.92 2.35 0.96
N THR A 302 -3.11 2.81 0.00
CA THR A 302 -2.89 4.23 -0.25
C THR A 302 -4.18 4.92 -0.70
N PHE A 303 -4.96 4.28 -1.60
CA PHE A 303 -6.25 4.82 -2.03
C PHE A 303 -7.28 4.82 -0.92
N ALA A 304 -7.46 3.73 -0.19
CA ALA A 304 -8.36 3.65 0.94
C ALA A 304 -8.08 4.78 1.95
N LYS A 305 -6.83 4.96 2.35
CA LYS A 305 -6.40 6.06 3.24
C LYS A 305 -6.70 7.45 2.67
N SER A 306 -6.47 7.65 1.37
CA SER A 306 -6.73 8.95 0.71
C SER A 306 -8.21 9.32 0.67
N LEU A 307 -9.07 8.33 0.78
CA LEU A 307 -10.53 8.45 0.81
C LEU A 307 -11.12 8.31 2.23
N ASN A 308 -10.25 8.26 3.26
CA ASN A 308 -10.61 8.09 4.68
C ASN A 308 -11.33 6.77 5.00
N TYR A 309 -10.94 5.69 4.34
CA TYR A 309 -11.41 4.34 4.59
C TYR A 309 -10.33 3.47 5.23
N SER A 310 -10.72 2.50 6.07
CA SER A 310 -9.90 1.31 6.29
C SER A 310 -9.88 0.45 5.01
N VAL A 311 -8.90 -0.44 4.85
CA VAL A 311 -8.85 -1.34 3.68
C VAL A 311 -10.08 -2.24 3.62
N GLN A 312 -10.55 -2.70 4.78
CA GLN A 312 -11.73 -3.55 4.91
C GLN A 312 -13.02 -2.81 4.52
N ASP A 313 -13.21 -1.60 5.03
CA ASP A 313 -14.38 -0.78 4.69
C ASP A 313 -14.37 -0.37 3.22
N PHE A 314 -13.18 -0.11 2.66
CA PHE A 314 -13.01 0.20 1.25
C PHE A 314 -13.41 -0.99 0.36
N ALA A 315 -12.98 -2.20 0.71
CA ALA A 315 -13.38 -3.41 0.01
C ALA A 315 -14.91 -3.66 0.12
N THR A 316 -15.50 -3.44 1.31
CA THR A 316 -16.94 -3.58 1.53
C THR A 316 -17.75 -2.58 0.70
N ALA A 317 -17.28 -1.32 0.63
CA ALA A 317 -17.95 -0.27 -0.16
C ALA A 317 -18.04 -0.63 -1.65
N ALA A 318 -17.03 -1.32 -2.19
CA ALA A 318 -16.99 -1.72 -3.60
C ALA A 318 -17.96 -2.84 -3.98
N LEU A 319 -18.41 -3.68 -3.02
CA LEU A 319 -19.20 -4.89 -3.31
C LEU A 319 -20.49 -4.61 -4.08
N PHE A 320 -21.18 -3.53 -3.73
CA PHE A 320 -22.47 -3.16 -4.30
C PHE A 320 -22.45 -1.78 -4.95
N ALA A 321 -21.30 -1.37 -5.49
CA ALA A 321 -21.19 -0.17 -6.33
C ALA A 321 -22.17 -0.27 -7.51
N LYS A 322 -22.99 0.73 -7.69
CA LYS A 322 -24.04 0.71 -8.74
C LYS A 322 -23.50 1.08 -10.10
N HIS A 323 -22.50 1.93 -10.13
CA HIS A 323 -21.95 2.51 -11.36
C HIS A 323 -20.42 2.53 -11.34
N PRO A 324 -19.76 1.36 -11.20
CA PRO A 324 -18.30 1.28 -11.10
C PRO A 324 -17.62 2.01 -12.26
N ILE A 325 -16.50 2.64 -11.96
CA ILE A 325 -15.76 3.45 -12.93
C ILE A 325 -14.59 2.66 -13.49
N ASP A 326 -14.43 2.69 -14.82
CA ASP A 326 -13.25 2.16 -15.47
C ASP A 326 -12.06 3.13 -15.28
N LEU A 327 -11.20 2.82 -14.33
CA LEU A 327 -9.95 3.54 -14.09
C LEU A 327 -8.86 3.21 -15.13
N GLY A 328 -9.09 2.22 -16.00
CA GLY A 328 -8.14 1.71 -17.00
C GLY A 328 -7.01 0.88 -16.39
N THR A 329 -6.04 0.54 -17.23
CA THR A 329 -4.93 -0.38 -16.88
C THR A 329 -3.57 0.31 -16.73
N ARG A 330 -3.53 1.64 -16.66
CA ARG A 330 -2.29 2.40 -16.51
C ARG A 330 -1.81 2.39 -15.06
N CYS A 331 -0.58 2.85 -14.84
CA CYS A 331 0.01 2.88 -13.50
C CYS A 331 -0.76 3.81 -12.55
N THR A 332 -0.51 3.64 -11.25
CA THR A 332 -1.09 4.35 -10.11
C THR A 332 -1.18 5.87 -10.28
N VAL A 333 -0.16 6.49 -10.86
CA VAL A 333 -0.12 7.95 -11.05
C VAL A 333 -1.25 8.38 -11.99
N PHE A 334 -1.45 7.65 -13.09
CA PHE A 334 -2.54 7.95 -14.03
C PHE A 334 -3.92 7.59 -13.47
N MET A 335 -4.02 6.48 -12.72
CA MET A 335 -5.27 6.13 -12.02
C MET A 335 -5.68 7.21 -11.02
N ASN A 336 -4.72 7.76 -10.26
CA ASN A 336 -5.01 8.85 -9.33
C ASN A 336 -5.65 10.06 -10.04
N SER A 337 -5.19 10.40 -11.23
CA SER A 337 -5.78 11.47 -12.05
C SER A 337 -7.23 11.14 -12.45
N LYS A 338 -7.50 9.88 -12.86
CA LYS A 338 -8.86 9.43 -13.18
C LYS A 338 -9.78 9.41 -11.96
N VAL A 339 -9.31 8.97 -10.80
CA VAL A 339 -10.07 9.03 -9.55
C VAL A 339 -10.45 10.47 -9.23
N LYS A 340 -9.51 11.42 -9.36
CA LYS A 340 -9.81 12.85 -9.15
C LYS A 340 -10.80 13.42 -10.17
N GLN A 341 -10.73 12.98 -11.41
CA GLN A 341 -11.72 13.35 -12.43
C GLN A 341 -13.10 12.81 -12.06
N ALA A 342 -13.20 11.51 -11.75
CA ALA A 342 -14.46 10.89 -11.35
C ALA A 342 -15.10 11.56 -10.12
N GLN A 343 -14.30 11.93 -9.11
CA GLN A 343 -14.78 12.69 -7.97
C GLN A 343 -15.34 14.07 -8.35
N LYS A 344 -14.70 14.78 -9.31
CA LYS A 344 -15.21 16.05 -9.84
C LYS A 344 -16.52 15.88 -10.59
N GLU A 345 -16.72 14.74 -11.22
CA GLU A 345 -17.93 14.36 -11.95
C GLU A 345 -19.02 13.79 -11.03
N GLY A 346 -18.81 13.81 -9.69
CA GLY A 346 -19.79 13.41 -8.70
C GLY A 346 -19.91 11.91 -8.46
N ALA A 347 -18.90 11.14 -8.83
CA ALA A 347 -18.86 9.71 -8.51
C ALA A 347 -18.75 9.50 -6.99
N GLU A 348 -19.46 8.50 -6.49
CA GLU A 348 -19.36 8.05 -5.11
C GLU A 348 -18.05 7.28 -4.88
N VAL A 349 -17.63 7.16 -3.63
CA VAL A 349 -16.40 6.41 -3.29
C VAL A 349 -16.58 4.91 -3.60
N SER A 350 -17.80 4.41 -3.51
CA SER A 350 -18.16 3.03 -3.86
C SER A 350 -17.95 2.72 -5.34
N ASP A 351 -18.13 3.71 -6.23
CA ASP A 351 -17.98 3.55 -7.68
C ASP A 351 -16.51 3.52 -8.12
#